data_c9353175134354a8643380202afdff31
#
_entry.id   c9353175134354a8643380202afdff31
#
_cell.length_a   1.000
_cell.length_b   1.000
_cell.length_c   1.000
_cell.angle_alpha   90.00
_cell.angle_beta   90.00
_cell.angle_gamma   90.00
#
_symmetry.space_group_name_H-M   'P 1'
#
loop_
_entity.id
_entity.type
_entity.pdbx_description
1 polymer ?
#
loop_
_entity_poly.entity_id
_entity_poly.type
_entity_poly.pdbx_seq_one_letter_code
_entity_poly.pdbx_strand_id
1 'polypeptide(L)'
;LLHHRRWRWLMDTRQPVFAQLMEFLPTYDFQQCVQRYKGQYKVKSFSCWDQFLCMAFAQLTYRESLRDIEACLRSAQHHLYHMGFRGKVSRNTLAHANEVRDWRIYADFAQTLIGRARRLYANDSFGVELDQTAYALDSTLIDLCLSLFPWAKFRKRKAAIKLHTLLDLRGSIPSLIIITHGKIHDVTILDQLIFEPGTFYLFDRGYLDFARLYVSKKGEA
;
A
#
# COMPACT_ATOMS: atom_id res chain seq x y z
N LEU A 1 -0.49 -37.73 -8.17
CA LEU A 1 -1.51 -37.67 -7.10
C LEU A 1 -1.56 -36.25 -6.56
N LEU A 2 -2.44 -35.46 -7.14
CA LEU A 2 -2.69 -34.05 -6.84
C LEU A 2 -3.41 -33.94 -5.51
N HIS A 3 -2.74 -33.43 -4.47
CA HIS A 3 -3.39 -32.97 -3.26
C HIS A 3 -4.04 -31.62 -3.53
N HIS A 4 -5.27 -31.63 -4.04
CA HIS A 4 -6.18 -30.52 -3.91
C HIS A 4 -6.43 -30.26 -2.41
N ARG A 5 -5.69 -29.34 -1.80
CA ARG A 5 -6.14 -28.73 -0.54
C ARG A 5 -7.41 -27.94 -0.88
N ARG A 6 -8.52 -28.58 -0.64
CA ARG A 6 -9.87 -28.04 -0.66
C ARG A 6 -9.90 -26.93 0.40
N TRP A 7 -9.69 -25.70 0.02
CA TRP A 7 -9.89 -24.52 0.85
C TRP A 7 -11.38 -24.49 1.21
N ARG A 8 -11.70 -25.08 2.33
CA ARG A 8 -13.02 -25.03 2.91
C ARG A 8 -13.14 -23.64 3.53
N TRP A 9 -13.65 -22.68 2.78
CA TRP A 9 -14.09 -21.39 3.27
C TRP A 9 -15.26 -21.60 4.21
N LEU A 10 -14.98 -22.03 5.42
CA LEU A 10 -15.91 -21.88 6.53
C LEU A 10 -15.81 -20.40 6.94
N MET A 11 -16.55 -19.54 6.24
CA MET A 11 -16.81 -18.20 6.75
C MET A 11 -17.46 -18.40 8.11
N ASP A 12 -16.75 -18.05 9.18
CA ASP A 12 -17.37 -18.01 10.50
C ASP A 12 -18.38 -16.86 10.49
N THR A 13 -19.64 -17.19 10.33
CA THR A 13 -20.75 -16.21 10.26
C THR A 13 -20.83 -15.35 11.52
N ARG A 14 -20.10 -15.69 12.59
CA ARG A 14 -20.00 -14.94 13.84
C ARG A 14 -18.94 -13.85 13.83
N GLN A 15 -17.97 -13.92 12.89
CA GLN A 15 -16.92 -12.90 12.77
C GLN A 15 -17.21 -11.94 11.62
N PRO A 16 -17.00 -10.62 11.81
CA PRO A 16 -17.06 -9.64 10.72
C PRO A 16 -16.08 -10.00 9.59
N VAL A 17 -16.47 -9.80 8.34
CA VAL A 17 -15.61 -10.06 7.16
C VAL A 17 -14.26 -9.35 7.28
N PHE A 18 -14.26 -8.13 7.81
CA PHE A 18 -13.04 -7.37 8.07
C PHE A 18 -12.05 -8.16 8.96
N ALA A 19 -12.54 -8.75 10.06
CA ALA A 19 -11.70 -9.54 10.96
C ALA A 19 -11.07 -10.73 10.24
N GLN A 20 -11.87 -11.46 9.46
CA GLN A 20 -11.41 -12.62 8.69
C GLN A 20 -10.32 -12.22 7.67
N LEU A 21 -10.44 -11.05 7.03
CA LEU A 21 -9.40 -10.52 6.14
C LEU A 21 -8.11 -10.20 6.90
N MET A 22 -8.24 -9.61 8.09
CA MET A 22 -7.07 -9.22 8.90
C MET A 22 -6.30 -10.43 9.46
N GLU A 23 -6.91 -11.60 9.59
CA GLU A 23 -6.24 -12.85 10.02
C GLU A 23 -5.17 -13.34 9.03
N PHE A 24 -5.29 -12.99 7.74
CA PHE A 24 -4.27 -13.33 6.74
C PHE A 24 -3.00 -12.49 6.84
N LEU A 25 -3.03 -11.40 7.61
CA LEU A 25 -1.89 -10.51 7.71
C LEU A 25 -0.81 -11.06 8.64
N PRO A 26 0.48 -10.94 8.24
CA PRO A 26 1.59 -11.41 9.05
C PRO A 26 1.88 -10.43 10.20
N THR A 27 1.16 -10.57 11.29
CA THR A 27 1.27 -9.69 12.47
C THR A 27 2.67 -9.66 13.07
N TYR A 28 3.41 -10.78 13.01
CA TYR A 28 4.79 -10.85 13.45
C TYR A 28 5.68 -9.91 12.61
N ASP A 29 5.58 -9.96 11.29
CA ASP A 29 6.37 -9.12 10.39
C ASP A 29 6.01 -7.63 10.61
N PHE A 30 4.74 -7.32 10.83
CA PHE A 30 4.32 -5.97 11.19
C PHE A 30 4.99 -5.49 12.50
N GLN A 31 5.03 -6.34 13.51
CA GLN A 31 5.68 -6.01 14.78
C GLN A 31 7.19 -5.75 14.60
N GLN A 32 7.88 -6.49 13.72
CA GLN A 32 9.29 -6.23 13.39
C GLN A 32 9.46 -4.84 12.77
N CYS A 33 8.57 -4.43 11.86
CA CYS A 33 8.57 -3.07 11.30
C CYS A 33 8.35 -2.02 12.41
N VAL A 34 7.40 -2.25 13.29
CA VAL A 34 7.12 -1.34 14.42
C VAL A 34 8.33 -1.20 15.36
N GLN A 35 9.01 -2.29 15.67
CA GLN A 35 10.21 -2.28 16.52
C GLN A 35 11.37 -1.53 15.85
N ARG A 36 11.62 -1.76 14.55
CA ARG A 36 12.67 -1.11 13.77
C ARG A 36 12.60 0.42 13.88
N TYR A 37 11.41 0.98 13.81
CA TYR A 37 11.17 2.41 13.84
C TYR A 37 10.67 2.93 15.20
N LYS A 38 10.76 2.12 16.26
CA LYS A 38 10.33 2.45 17.62
C LYS A 38 8.89 2.97 17.70
N GLY A 39 7.99 2.46 16.85
CA GLY A 39 6.62 2.94 16.70
C GLY A 39 5.75 2.82 17.96
N GLN A 40 6.14 1.95 18.92
CA GLN A 40 5.47 1.80 20.20
C GLN A 40 6.07 2.69 21.32
N TYR A 41 7.09 3.50 21.01
CA TYR A 41 7.69 4.35 22.03
C TYR A 41 6.67 5.35 22.58
N LYS A 42 6.50 5.38 23.92
CA LYS A 42 5.51 6.20 24.64
C LYS A 42 4.05 6.00 24.23
N VAL A 43 3.71 4.90 23.56
CA VAL A 43 2.32 4.57 23.23
C VAL A 43 1.65 3.94 24.45
N LYS A 44 0.50 4.52 24.90
CA LYS A 44 -0.25 4.03 26.06
C LYS A 44 -1.37 3.06 25.70
N SER A 45 -2.21 3.42 24.76
CA SER A 45 -3.46 2.68 24.47
C SER A 45 -3.73 2.41 22.99
N PHE A 46 -3.33 3.32 22.10
CA PHE A 46 -3.62 3.20 20.67
C PHE A 46 -2.35 2.75 19.92
N SER A 47 -2.22 1.47 19.66
CA SER A 47 -1.04 0.85 19.05
C SER A 47 -0.88 1.21 17.55
N CYS A 48 0.31 0.93 16.96
CA CYS A 48 0.50 1.01 15.51
C CYS A 48 -0.42 0.04 14.78
N TRP A 49 -0.74 -1.10 15.38
CA TRP A 49 -1.70 -2.05 14.83
C TRP A 49 -3.11 -1.48 14.81
N ASP A 50 -3.57 -0.83 15.88
CA ASP A 50 -4.89 -0.17 15.90
C ASP A 50 -4.98 0.90 14.80
N GLN A 51 -3.89 1.68 14.59
CA GLN A 51 -3.84 2.64 13.49
C GLN A 51 -3.93 1.95 12.13
N PHE A 52 -3.16 0.88 11.92
CA PHE A 52 -3.21 0.09 10.69
C PHE A 52 -4.63 -0.42 10.43
N LEU A 53 -5.28 -1.02 11.44
CA LEU A 53 -6.65 -1.51 11.32
C LEU A 53 -7.64 -0.39 10.96
N CYS A 54 -7.50 0.81 11.55
CA CYS A 54 -8.34 1.97 11.21
C CYS A 54 -8.18 2.36 9.74
N MET A 55 -6.95 2.44 9.24
CA MET A 55 -6.66 2.84 7.86
C MET A 55 -7.07 1.75 6.88
N ALA A 56 -6.85 0.46 7.20
CA ALA A 56 -7.31 -0.68 6.41
C ALA A 56 -8.85 -0.71 6.35
N PHE A 57 -9.52 -0.51 7.48
CA PHE A 57 -10.98 -0.40 7.52
C PHE A 57 -11.49 0.73 6.63
N ALA A 58 -10.83 1.90 6.69
CA ALA A 58 -11.19 3.05 5.86
C ALA A 58 -11.10 2.72 4.37
N GLN A 59 -10.01 2.12 3.93
CA GLN A 59 -9.82 1.74 2.52
C GLN A 59 -10.82 0.69 2.06
N LEU A 60 -11.01 -0.36 2.84
CA LEU A 60 -11.92 -1.47 2.48
C LEU A 60 -13.40 -1.06 2.52
N THR A 61 -13.76 0.00 3.25
CA THR A 61 -15.14 0.48 3.37
C THR A 61 -15.36 1.85 2.74
N TYR A 62 -14.39 2.34 1.95
CA TYR A 62 -14.47 3.60 1.21
C TYR A 62 -14.78 4.82 2.10
N ARG A 63 -14.08 4.94 3.25
CA ARG A 63 -14.21 6.12 4.13
C ARG A 63 -13.31 7.25 3.68
N GLU A 64 -13.86 8.45 3.56
CA GLU A 64 -13.16 9.60 2.98
C GLU A 64 -12.52 10.50 4.04
N SER A 65 -12.90 10.38 5.31
CA SER A 65 -12.39 11.24 6.38
C SER A 65 -12.21 10.52 7.69
N LEU A 66 -11.29 11.03 8.54
CA LEU A 66 -11.09 10.51 9.90
C LEU A 66 -12.36 10.61 10.77
N ARG A 67 -13.23 11.59 10.49
CA ARG A 67 -14.52 11.75 11.17
C ARG A 67 -15.49 10.63 10.76
N ASP A 68 -15.49 10.27 9.50
CA ASP A 68 -16.31 9.18 8.99
C ASP A 68 -15.84 7.82 9.53
N ILE A 69 -14.50 7.61 9.57
CA ILE A 69 -13.92 6.42 10.21
C ILE A 69 -14.39 6.30 11.66
N GLU A 70 -14.25 7.38 12.46
CA GLU A 70 -14.70 7.40 13.86
C GLU A 70 -16.20 7.09 13.99
N ALA A 71 -17.04 7.70 13.15
CA ALA A 71 -18.49 7.50 13.19
C ALA A 71 -18.86 6.05 12.87
N CYS A 72 -18.25 5.46 11.83
CA CYS A 72 -18.50 4.06 11.45
C CYS A 72 -18.01 3.08 12.50
N LEU A 73 -16.80 3.26 13.04
CA LEU A 73 -16.29 2.38 14.10
C LEU A 73 -17.10 2.52 15.38
N ARG A 74 -17.62 3.72 15.70
CA ARG A 74 -18.52 3.93 16.84
C ARG A 74 -19.86 3.23 16.65
N SER A 75 -20.44 3.23 15.47
CA SER A 75 -21.68 2.49 15.20
C SER A 75 -21.48 0.97 15.33
N ALA A 76 -20.28 0.48 15.03
CA ALA A 76 -19.88 -0.93 15.16
C ALA A 76 -19.27 -1.27 16.53
N GLN A 77 -19.51 -0.46 17.58
CA GLN A 77 -18.80 -0.57 18.87
C GLN A 77 -18.86 -1.96 19.50
N HIS A 78 -19.97 -2.68 19.34
CA HIS A 78 -20.14 -4.04 19.87
C HIS A 78 -19.28 -5.09 19.14
N HIS A 79 -18.82 -4.78 17.93
CA HIS A 79 -18.01 -5.67 17.10
C HIS A 79 -16.52 -5.30 17.10
N LEU A 80 -16.13 -4.16 17.68
CA LEU A 80 -14.73 -3.68 17.64
C LEU A 80 -13.74 -4.72 18.15
N TYR A 81 -14.07 -5.37 19.26
CA TYR A 81 -13.21 -6.42 19.81
C TYR A 81 -13.02 -7.58 18.81
N HIS A 82 -14.09 -8.03 18.18
CA HIS A 82 -14.04 -9.09 17.16
C HIS A 82 -13.33 -8.63 15.88
N MET A 83 -13.25 -7.33 15.63
CA MET A 83 -12.50 -6.73 14.52
C MET A 83 -11.01 -6.52 14.85
N GLY A 84 -10.57 -6.90 16.06
CA GLY A 84 -9.18 -6.78 16.50
C GLY A 84 -8.81 -5.44 17.16
N PHE A 85 -9.77 -4.54 17.37
CA PHE A 85 -9.53 -3.28 18.07
C PHE A 85 -9.55 -3.47 19.60
N ARG A 86 -8.57 -2.90 20.29
CA ARG A 86 -8.47 -2.98 21.76
C ARG A 86 -9.39 -2.02 22.50
N GLY A 87 -9.97 -1.05 21.80
CA GLY A 87 -10.83 -0.05 22.43
C GLY A 87 -11.45 0.93 21.45
N LYS A 88 -12.08 1.96 21.98
CA LYS A 88 -12.71 3.02 21.17
C LYS A 88 -11.66 3.80 20.39
N VAL A 89 -11.95 4.05 19.13
CA VAL A 89 -11.12 4.90 18.27
C VAL A 89 -11.71 6.30 18.24
N SER A 90 -10.90 7.31 18.57
CA SER A 90 -11.29 8.71 18.38
C SER A 90 -10.54 9.32 17.20
N ARG A 91 -11.20 10.24 16.50
CA ARG A 91 -10.61 11.00 15.39
C ARG A 91 -9.28 11.68 15.81
N ASN A 92 -9.26 12.30 16.98
CA ASN A 92 -8.07 13.03 17.44
C ASN A 92 -6.91 12.08 17.72
N THR A 93 -7.16 10.93 18.31
CA THR A 93 -6.13 9.90 18.53
C THR A 93 -5.58 9.37 17.20
N LEU A 94 -6.46 9.10 16.23
CA LEU A 94 -6.05 8.62 14.92
C LEU A 94 -5.28 9.71 14.14
N ALA A 95 -5.74 10.96 14.18
CA ALA A 95 -5.04 12.09 13.57
C ALA A 95 -3.64 12.26 14.14
N HIS A 96 -3.52 12.28 15.47
CA HIS A 96 -2.22 12.38 16.13
C HIS A 96 -1.30 11.20 15.79
N ALA A 97 -1.82 9.99 15.75
CA ALA A 97 -1.04 8.83 15.34
C ALA A 97 -0.53 8.95 13.90
N ASN A 98 -1.36 9.46 12.97
CA ASN A 98 -0.96 9.68 11.57
C ASN A 98 0.11 10.79 11.44
N GLU A 99 0.12 11.77 12.35
CA GLU A 99 1.07 12.87 12.35
C GLU A 99 2.44 12.46 12.90
N VAL A 100 2.47 11.72 14.01
CA VAL A 100 3.72 11.50 14.78
C VAL A 100 4.40 10.17 14.48
N ARG A 101 3.70 9.20 13.96
CA ARG A 101 4.29 7.88 13.70
C ARG A 101 5.07 7.85 12.42
N ASP A 102 6.16 7.10 12.44
CA ASP A 102 7.02 6.92 11.29
C ASP A 102 6.28 6.13 10.20
N TRP A 103 6.08 6.75 9.06
CA TRP A 103 5.40 6.16 7.90
C TRP A 103 6.14 4.93 7.34
N ARG A 104 7.45 4.81 7.57
CA ARG A 104 8.28 3.69 7.11
C ARG A 104 7.84 2.35 7.71
N ILE A 105 7.19 2.37 8.88
CA ILE A 105 6.57 1.17 9.46
C ILE A 105 5.62 0.51 8.45
N TYR A 106 4.77 1.33 7.85
CA TYR A 106 3.74 0.86 6.90
C TYR A 106 4.32 0.59 5.52
N ALA A 107 5.32 1.35 5.10
CA ALA A 107 6.03 1.12 3.84
C ALA A 107 6.77 -0.22 3.84
N ASP A 108 7.55 -0.52 4.89
CA ASP A 108 8.25 -1.80 5.03
C ASP A 108 7.27 -2.98 5.13
N PHE A 109 6.16 -2.78 5.84
CA PHE A 109 5.12 -3.79 5.93
C PHE A 109 4.45 -4.04 4.57
N ALA A 110 4.20 -2.98 3.80
CA ALA A 110 3.67 -3.11 2.43
C ALA A 110 4.63 -3.93 1.54
N GLN A 111 5.95 -3.70 1.63
CA GLN A 111 6.93 -4.51 0.90
C GLN A 111 6.88 -5.99 1.30
N THR A 112 6.69 -6.28 2.57
CA THR A 112 6.51 -7.67 3.06
C THR A 112 5.25 -8.31 2.44
N LEU A 113 4.14 -7.57 2.40
CA LEU A 113 2.88 -8.05 1.79
C LEU A 113 3.02 -8.25 0.29
N ILE A 114 3.67 -7.32 -0.42
CA ILE A 114 3.97 -7.43 -1.85
C ILE A 114 4.77 -8.70 -2.14
N GLY A 115 5.85 -8.94 -1.37
CA GLY A 115 6.67 -10.13 -1.54
C GLY A 115 5.90 -11.44 -1.29
N ARG A 116 4.93 -11.43 -0.37
CA ARG A 116 4.04 -12.59 -0.14
C ARG A 116 3.05 -12.77 -1.29
N ALA A 117 2.41 -11.69 -1.72
CA ALA A 117 1.44 -11.70 -2.80
C ALA A 117 2.07 -12.20 -4.11
N ARG A 118 3.23 -11.66 -4.50
CA ARG A 118 3.96 -12.11 -5.69
C ARG A 118 4.23 -13.63 -5.70
N ARG A 119 4.58 -14.21 -4.54
CA ARG A 119 4.78 -15.68 -4.45
C ARG A 119 3.49 -16.47 -4.62
N LEU A 120 2.35 -15.94 -4.15
CA LEU A 120 1.05 -16.61 -4.32
C LEU A 120 0.59 -16.62 -5.77
N TYR A 121 0.89 -15.56 -6.52
CA TYR A 121 0.46 -15.39 -7.92
C TYR A 121 1.53 -15.76 -8.95
N ALA A 122 2.69 -16.28 -8.51
CA ALA A 122 3.81 -16.58 -9.40
C ALA A 122 3.46 -17.55 -10.55
N ASN A 123 2.51 -18.44 -10.32
CA ASN A 123 2.08 -19.45 -11.28
C ASN A 123 0.70 -19.16 -11.91
N ASP A 124 0.10 -17.99 -11.61
CA ASP A 124 -1.18 -17.65 -12.19
C ASP A 124 -1.02 -17.24 -13.66
N SER A 125 -1.96 -17.66 -14.49
CA SER A 125 -1.99 -17.23 -15.88
C SER A 125 -2.35 -15.74 -15.96
N PHE A 126 -1.64 -15.02 -16.81
CA PHE A 126 -1.88 -13.59 -17.02
C PHE A 126 -3.15 -13.32 -17.87
N GLY A 127 -3.81 -14.36 -18.39
CA GLY A 127 -4.97 -14.22 -19.27
C GLY A 127 -4.63 -13.75 -20.70
N VAL A 128 -3.35 -13.56 -20.99
CA VAL A 128 -2.79 -13.28 -22.33
C VAL A 128 -1.73 -14.32 -22.58
N GLU A 129 -1.56 -14.74 -23.85
CA GLU A 129 -0.51 -15.68 -24.28
C GLU A 129 0.89 -15.02 -24.25
N LEU A 130 1.31 -14.58 -23.06
CA LEU A 130 2.64 -14.06 -22.78
C LEU A 130 3.32 -14.95 -21.74
N ASP A 131 4.38 -15.63 -22.16
CA ASP A 131 5.20 -16.43 -21.26
C ASP A 131 6.05 -15.56 -20.31
N GLN A 132 6.24 -14.30 -20.67
CA GLN A 132 7.09 -13.33 -19.97
C GLN A 132 6.28 -12.47 -19.00
N THR A 133 6.95 -11.97 -17.96
CA THR A 133 6.35 -11.03 -17.02
C THR A 133 6.08 -9.69 -17.72
N ALA A 134 4.95 -9.07 -17.40
CA ALA A 134 4.60 -7.74 -17.89
C ALA A 134 4.34 -6.80 -16.72
N TYR A 135 4.95 -5.62 -16.78
CA TYR A 135 4.79 -4.55 -15.80
C TYR A 135 4.11 -3.35 -16.43
N ALA A 136 3.26 -2.67 -15.66
CA ALA A 136 2.72 -1.36 -16.02
C ALA A 136 3.21 -0.31 -15.02
N LEU A 137 3.78 0.80 -15.52
CA LEU A 137 4.17 1.94 -14.70
C LEU A 137 3.21 3.09 -14.93
N ASP A 138 2.65 3.60 -13.85
CA ASP A 138 1.79 4.77 -13.88
C ASP A 138 2.06 5.68 -12.67
N SER A 139 1.62 6.93 -12.75
CA SER A 139 1.69 7.88 -11.65
C SER A 139 0.33 8.46 -11.31
N THR A 140 0.02 8.49 -10.03
CA THR A 140 -1.18 9.12 -9.49
C THR A 140 -0.81 10.38 -8.72
N LEU A 141 -1.41 11.51 -9.09
CA LEU A 141 -1.26 12.78 -8.35
C LEU A 141 -2.22 12.79 -7.17
N ILE A 142 -1.68 12.97 -5.96
CA ILE A 142 -2.46 13.07 -4.73
C ILE A 142 -2.42 14.52 -4.25
N ASP A 143 -3.57 15.20 -4.30
CA ASP A 143 -3.71 16.57 -3.80
C ASP A 143 -3.63 16.58 -2.26
N LEU A 144 -2.86 17.52 -1.73
CA LEU A 144 -2.66 17.73 -0.30
C LEU A 144 -3.08 19.15 0.10
N CYS A 145 -3.47 19.31 1.36
CA CYS A 145 -3.73 20.63 1.93
C CYS A 145 -2.42 21.42 2.13
N LEU A 146 -2.24 22.52 1.41
CA LEU A 146 -1.01 23.30 1.44
C LEU A 146 -0.68 23.85 2.84
N SER A 147 -1.68 24.18 3.66
CA SER A 147 -1.45 24.68 5.01
C SER A 147 -0.88 23.62 5.95
N LEU A 148 -1.18 22.35 5.70
CA LEU A 148 -0.67 21.22 6.46
C LEU A 148 0.62 20.64 5.88
N PHE A 149 0.80 20.76 4.56
CA PHE A 149 1.95 20.20 3.84
C PHE A 149 2.67 21.26 2.99
N PRO A 150 3.24 22.33 3.61
CA PRO A 150 3.87 23.43 2.89
C PRO A 150 5.09 22.98 2.08
N TRP A 151 5.76 21.92 2.50
CA TRP A 151 6.89 21.32 1.79
C TRP A 151 6.49 20.69 0.45
N ALA A 152 5.25 20.24 0.30
CA ALA A 152 4.73 19.61 -0.90
C ALA A 152 4.12 20.62 -1.90
N LYS A 153 4.50 21.91 -1.85
CA LYS A 153 3.94 22.98 -2.70
C LYS A 153 4.05 22.63 -4.19
N PHE A 154 2.92 22.37 -4.81
CA PHE A 154 2.80 22.02 -6.23
C PHE A 154 2.49 23.25 -7.10
N ARG A 155 1.47 24.03 -6.71
CA ARG A 155 1.08 25.31 -7.35
C ARG A 155 0.94 26.40 -6.29
N LYS A 156 0.64 27.65 -6.71
CA LYS A 156 0.53 28.80 -5.77
C LYS A 156 -0.37 28.53 -4.56
N ARG A 157 -1.43 27.74 -4.73
CA ARG A 157 -2.44 27.45 -3.69
C ARG A 157 -2.68 25.95 -3.45
N LYS A 158 -1.84 25.06 -4.00
CA LYS A 158 -2.00 23.61 -3.89
C LYS A 158 -0.69 22.95 -3.50
N ALA A 159 -0.79 21.95 -2.62
CA ALA A 159 0.25 20.96 -2.40
C ALA A 159 -0.15 19.65 -3.08
N ALA A 160 0.81 18.88 -3.54
CA ALA A 160 0.59 17.56 -4.10
C ALA A 160 1.86 16.71 -4.03
N ILE A 161 1.65 15.43 -3.92
CA ILE A 161 2.67 14.38 -4.13
C ILE A 161 2.26 13.53 -5.33
N LYS A 162 3.22 12.85 -5.94
CA LYS A 162 2.99 11.80 -6.92
C LYS A 162 3.33 10.45 -6.33
N LEU A 163 2.45 9.50 -6.55
CA LEU A 163 2.66 8.10 -6.24
C LEU A 163 2.91 7.37 -7.57
N HIS A 164 4.15 6.96 -7.81
CA HIS A 164 4.52 6.16 -8.96
C HIS A 164 4.42 4.69 -8.57
N THR A 165 3.68 3.92 -9.34
CA THR A 165 3.46 2.50 -9.07
C THR A 165 3.88 1.69 -10.27
N LEU A 166 4.82 0.77 -10.07
CA LEU A 166 5.11 -0.29 -11.01
C LEU A 166 4.27 -1.51 -10.62
N LEU A 167 3.31 -1.85 -11.45
CA LEU A 167 2.37 -2.93 -11.23
C LEU A 167 2.81 -4.17 -11.99
N ASP A 168 3.01 -5.28 -11.30
CA ASP A 168 3.10 -6.60 -11.92
C ASP A 168 1.69 -6.98 -12.38
N LEU A 169 1.50 -7.11 -13.68
CA LEU A 169 0.19 -7.40 -14.25
C LEU A 169 -0.28 -8.83 -13.95
N ARG A 170 0.63 -9.71 -13.60
CA ARG A 170 0.30 -11.03 -13.06
C ARG A 170 -0.20 -10.88 -11.62
N GLY A 171 -1.49 -10.97 -11.42
CA GLY A 171 -2.15 -10.77 -10.14
C GLY A 171 -2.37 -9.30 -9.74
N SER A 172 -2.03 -8.33 -10.61
CA SER A 172 -2.20 -6.89 -10.37
C SER A 172 -1.57 -6.42 -9.06
N ILE A 173 -0.32 -6.84 -8.82
CA ILE A 173 0.39 -6.58 -7.55
C ILE A 173 1.41 -5.46 -7.75
N PRO A 174 1.41 -4.41 -6.91
CA PRO A 174 2.47 -3.41 -6.94
C PRO A 174 3.82 -4.06 -6.66
N SER A 175 4.78 -3.93 -7.57
CA SER A 175 6.16 -4.40 -7.37
C SER A 175 7.07 -3.31 -6.84
N LEU A 176 6.78 -2.05 -7.18
CA LEU A 176 7.50 -0.87 -6.70
C LEU A 176 6.52 0.27 -6.48
N ILE A 177 6.70 1.00 -5.37
CA ILE A 177 5.95 2.22 -5.08
C ILE A 177 6.96 3.29 -4.69
N ILE A 178 6.97 4.41 -5.44
CA ILE A 178 7.83 5.56 -5.18
C ILE A 178 6.95 6.79 -4.96
N ILE A 179 7.19 7.50 -3.87
CA ILE A 179 6.51 8.77 -3.58
C ILE A 179 7.45 9.90 -3.89
N THR A 180 7.02 10.82 -4.76
CA THR A 180 7.79 12.01 -5.12
C THR A 180 6.98 13.28 -4.90
N HIS A 181 7.68 14.41 -4.95
CA HIS A 181 7.04 15.71 -5.00
C HIS A 181 6.22 15.86 -6.28
N GLY A 182 5.02 16.44 -6.20
CA GLY A 182 4.12 16.59 -7.36
C GLY A 182 4.70 17.28 -8.59
N LYS A 183 5.80 18.05 -8.44
CA LYS A 183 6.50 18.72 -9.54
C LYS A 183 7.48 17.84 -10.30
N ILE A 184 7.84 16.70 -9.76
CA ILE A 184 8.81 15.80 -10.40
C ILE A 184 8.18 15.25 -11.68
N HIS A 185 8.95 15.29 -12.77
CA HIS A 185 8.53 14.71 -14.04
C HIS A 185 8.52 13.19 -13.96
N ASP A 186 7.47 12.57 -14.48
CA ASP A 186 7.26 11.12 -14.41
C ASP A 186 8.43 10.35 -15.03
N VAL A 187 8.98 10.85 -16.12
CA VAL A 187 10.11 10.25 -16.84
C VAL A 187 11.37 10.06 -15.96
N THR A 188 11.55 10.88 -14.91
CA THR A 188 12.73 10.76 -14.03
C THR A 188 12.71 9.49 -13.17
N ILE A 189 11.55 8.86 -13.06
CA ILE A 189 11.41 7.60 -12.32
C ILE A 189 12.10 6.46 -13.06
N LEU A 190 12.22 6.53 -14.38
CA LEU A 190 12.95 5.54 -15.17
C LEU A 190 14.41 5.39 -14.72
N ASP A 191 15.02 6.47 -14.21
CA ASP A 191 16.41 6.44 -13.69
C ASP A 191 16.55 5.62 -12.39
N GLN A 192 15.43 5.30 -11.73
CA GLN A 192 15.38 4.52 -10.48
C GLN A 192 14.89 3.09 -10.69
N LEU A 193 14.44 2.76 -11.92
CA LEU A 193 13.97 1.42 -12.25
C LEU A 193 15.15 0.55 -12.66
N ILE A 194 15.17 -0.65 -12.13
CA ILE A 194 16.01 -1.74 -12.61
C ILE A 194 15.13 -2.57 -13.53
N PHE A 195 15.43 -2.52 -14.84
CA PHE A 195 14.69 -3.30 -15.82
C PHE A 195 15.14 -4.76 -15.77
N GLU A 196 14.19 -5.66 -15.69
CA GLU A 196 14.46 -7.11 -15.68
C GLU A 196 14.56 -7.59 -17.13
N PRO A 197 15.62 -8.31 -17.53
CA PRO A 197 15.76 -8.85 -18.88
C PRO A 197 14.60 -9.78 -19.25
N GLY A 198 14.14 -9.68 -20.50
CA GLY A 198 13.07 -10.54 -21.01
C GLY A 198 11.69 -10.23 -20.48
N THR A 199 11.45 -9.01 -19.93
CA THR A 199 10.15 -8.57 -19.46
C THR A 199 9.57 -7.47 -20.32
N PHE A 200 8.24 -7.32 -20.28
CA PHE A 200 7.54 -6.23 -20.97
C PHE A 200 7.24 -5.11 -19.95
N TYR A 201 7.48 -3.87 -20.39
CA TYR A 201 7.12 -2.68 -19.62
C TYR A 201 6.16 -1.81 -20.42
N LEU A 202 5.01 -1.49 -19.84
CA LEU A 202 4.00 -0.61 -20.39
C LEU A 202 4.07 0.73 -19.67
N PHE A 203 4.21 1.79 -20.46
CA PHE A 203 4.23 3.17 -19.95
C PHE A 203 3.25 4.02 -20.76
N ASP A 204 2.77 5.07 -20.15
CA ASP A 204 2.11 6.11 -20.91
C ASP A 204 3.13 6.99 -21.69
N ARG A 205 2.62 7.90 -22.55
CA ARG A 205 3.47 8.77 -23.36
C ARG A 205 4.29 9.76 -22.53
N GLY A 206 3.89 10.04 -21.29
CA GLY A 206 4.62 10.93 -20.38
C GLY A 206 5.99 10.38 -19.95
N TYR A 207 6.23 9.08 -20.14
CA TYR A 207 7.52 8.43 -19.86
C TYR A 207 8.42 8.28 -21.09
N LEU A 208 8.03 8.79 -22.28
CA LEU A 208 8.84 8.66 -23.47
C LEU A 208 10.08 9.57 -23.40
N ASP A 209 11.24 8.94 -23.17
CA ASP A 209 12.58 9.54 -23.28
C ASP A 209 13.51 8.52 -23.91
N PHE A 210 13.81 8.71 -25.18
CA PHE A 210 14.61 7.76 -25.96
C PHE A 210 16.03 7.61 -25.42
N ALA A 211 16.62 8.65 -24.82
CA ALA A 211 17.95 8.59 -24.25
C ALA A 211 17.95 7.68 -23.02
N ARG A 212 16.97 7.82 -22.12
CA ARG A 212 16.80 6.97 -20.94
C ARG A 212 16.51 5.53 -21.31
N LEU A 213 15.58 5.31 -22.23
CA LEU A 213 15.23 3.96 -22.72
C LEU A 213 16.41 3.26 -23.39
N TYR A 214 17.27 4.01 -24.09
CA TYR A 214 18.48 3.45 -24.71
C TYR A 214 19.52 3.03 -23.66
N VAL A 215 19.72 3.84 -22.63
CA VAL A 215 20.63 3.50 -21.51
C VAL A 215 20.15 2.26 -20.77
N SER A 216 18.83 2.18 -20.49
CA SER A 216 18.21 1.01 -19.87
C SER A 216 18.46 -0.27 -20.66
N LYS A 217 18.34 -0.20 -22.00
CA LYS A 217 18.61 -1.35 -22.89
C LYS A 217 20.10 -1.76 -22.90
N LYS A 218 21.04 -0.80 -22.74
CA LYS A 218 22.48 -1.11 -22.68
C LYS A 218 22.95 -1.72 -21.36
N GLY A 219 22.24 -1.48 -20.25
CA GLY A 219 22.55 -2.09 -18.97
C GLY A 219 22.19 -3.59 -18.90
N GLU A 220 21.53 -4.10 -19.94
CA GLU A 220 21.16 -5.52 -20.09
C GLU A 220 22.21 -6.35 -20.88
N ALA A 221 23.27 -5.74 -21.36
CA ALA A 221 24.38 -6.37 -22.06
C ALA A 221 25.63 -6.44 -21.16
#